data_eb566ec29427468bfad561eb8ac15e1b
#
_entry.id   eb566ec29427468bfad561eb8ac15e1b
#
_cell.length_a   1.000
_cell.length_b   1.000
_cell.length_c   1.000
_cell.angle_alpha   90.00
_cell.angle_beta   90.00
_cell.angle_gamma   90.00
#
_symmetry.space_group_name_H-M   'P 1'
#
loop_
_entity.id
_entity.type
_entity.pdbx_description
1 polymer ?
#
loop_
_entity_poly.entity_id
_entity_poly.type
_entity_poly.pdbx_seq_one_letter_code
_entity_poly.pdbx_strand_id
1 'polypeptide(L)'
;MWSFFFAQIFQTIILIFEAMNLLSKSALLSLLASALLIVGFPNTGSFTPFVFLGFVPLLQLRKIMIEGGKKPFILFLWTYLSFLLWNIGTTWWVANASFSGAVLAFTVNALLMSLVFGTWSFIHRKVASKISYWLLIPIWLLFEFGHHRWDLSWPWLTLGNYFSVHTGWVQWYEWTGTLGGSAWVLLINLILFQLLTHYSTVAKRNRFIFSMIGALLLPILVSQLLLSFAHLRAIEKFPSHFNVVVVQPNVDPYNEKFTAEASNEKFTDTILALANQHVTPQTDLVLAPETALPLSFLEEELDRFQFGQQLMQQVQKWPHANLLVGASTARLFDNKNSVASQEIPNSGRWYENYNSSLLIAKESQHKSPDAENKTPAVTYVHKSKLVPGVELIPFSAYFPFLSAIAIENGGSSGTLGTETGPKVINIKRAAQSGPDAKDASKQQNISIAPIICYESIYGDFVRRQVKQGAQVLCILTNDGWWGDTPGYKQHFSFARLRAIENRRWVLRSANTGSSGSIDPSGKIIKKTPYWVKSAFTQQVKLRSGQTFYTKYGDWLAGLSVSWILLSFGTFLMDYAKKSRKLQS
;
A
#
# COMPACT_ATOMS: atom_id res chain seq x y z
N MET A 1 -42.19 -19.51 12.59
CA MET A 1 -41.44 -20.77 12.52
C MET A 1 -39.94 -20.56 12.39
N TRP A 2 -39.44 -19.78 11.44
CA TRP A 2 -38.01 -19.51 11.25
C TRP A 2 -37.34 -18.79 12.43
N SER A 3 -37.99 -17.79 13.05
CA SER A 3 -37.44 -17.07 14.22
C SER A 3 -37.27 -17.98 15.44
N PHE A 4 -38.14 -18.94 15.66
CA PHE A 4 -38.06 -19.91 16.74
C PHE A 4 -36.94 -20.93 16.51
N PHE A 5 -36.78 -21.41 15.26
CA PHE A 5 -35.73 -22.32 14.86
C PHE A 5 -34.33 -21.69 15.01
N PHE A 6 -34.15 -20.43 14.56
CA PHE A 6 -32.88 -19.70 14.75
C PHE A 6 -32.57 -19.42 16.23
N ALA A 7 -33.59 -19.08 17.04
CA ALA A 7 -33.41 -18.89 18.48
C ALA A 7 -32.98 -20.19 19.17
N GLN A 8 -33.53 -21.31 18.77
CA GLN A 8 -33.19 -22.63 19.33
C GLN A 8 -31.77 -23.07 18.94
N ILE A 9 -31.37 -22.88 17.69
CA ILE A 9 -29.99 -23.11 17.24
C ILE A 9 -29.00 -22.22 18.02
N PHE A 10 -29.31 -20.92 18.15
CA PHE A 10 -28.48 -19.98 18.86
C PHE A 10 -28.32 -20.34 20.35
N GLN A 11 -29.40 -20.76 20.98
CA GLN A 11 -29.40 -21.22 22.38
C GLN A 11 -28.58 -22.50 22.54
N THR A 12 -28.70 -23.45 21.61
CA THR A 12 -27.90 -24.69 21.61
C THR A 12 -26.41 -24.38 21.43
N ILE A 13 -26.03 -23.49 20.54
CA ILE A 13 -24.63 -23.05 20.34
C ILE A 13 -24.09 -22.42 21.63
N ILE A 14 -24.87 -21.56 22.32
CA ILE A 14 -24.46 -20.98 23.60
C ILE A 14 -24.22 -22.05 24.65
N LEU A 15 -25.13 -23.01 24.80
CA LEU A 15 -24.99 -24.11 25.76
C LEU A 15 -23.77 -24.97 25.48
N ILE A 16 -23.52 -25.31 24.21
CA ILE A 16 -22.30 -26.04 23.81
C ILE A 16 -21.06 -25.23 24.20
N PHE A 17 -21.04 -23.93 23.85
CA PHE A 17 -19.92 -23.05 24.18
C PHE A 17 -19.70 -22.95 25.70
N GLU A 18 -20.77 -22.82 26.48
CA GLU A 18 -20.68 -22.79 27.97
C GLU A 18 -20.12 -24.08 28.55
N ALA A 19 -20.47 -25.22 27.98
CA ALA A 19 -19.98 -26.54 28.43
C ALA A 19 -18.51 -26.82 28.08
N MET A 20 -17.93 -26.10 27.12
CA MET A 20 -16.53 -26.29 26.73
C MET A 20 -15.57 -25.88 27.85
N ASN A 21 -14.44 -26.57 27.96
CA ASN A 21 -13.36 -26.14 28.85
C ASN A 21 -12.64 -24.87 28.31
N LEU A 22 -11.87 -24.20 29.17
CA LEU A 22 -11.23 -22.93 28.84
C LEU A 22 -10.26 -23.06 27.66
N LEU A 23 -9.53 -24.15 27.51
CA LEU A 23 -8.61 -24.41 26.42
C LEU A 23 -9.36 -24.46 25.08
N SER A 24 -10.42 -25.25 25.02
CA SER A 24 -11.26 -25.39 23.82
C SER A 24 -11.95 -24.08 23.43
N LYS A 25 -12.45 -23.30 24.42
CA LYS A 25 -13.00 -21.95 24.19
C LYS A 25 -11.96 -21.02 23.57
N SER A 26 -10.74 -21.05 24.10
CA SER A 26 -9.65 -20.18 23.62
C SER A 26 -9.23 -20.52 22.20
N ALA A 27 -9.10 -21.82 21.91
CA ALA A 27 -8.80 -22.31 20.57
C ALA A 27 -9.90 -21.89 19.56
N LEU A 28 -11.16 -22.14 19.91
CA LEU A 28 -12.30 -21.76 19.06
C LEU A 28 -12.35 -20.26 18.77
N LEU A 29 -12.16 -19.41 19.78
CA LEU A 29 -12.18 -17.96 19.60
C LEU A 29 -10.99 -17.46 18.77
N SER A 30 -9.82 -18.05 18.94
CA SER A 30 -8.64 -17.74 18.13
C SER A 30 -8.84 -18.11 16.66
N LEU A 31 -9.36 -19.29 16.38
CA LEU A 31 -9.65 -19.76 15.04
C LEU A 31 -10.77 -18.93 14.39
N LEU A 32 -11.82 -18.59 15.15
CA LEU A 32 -12.93 -17.79 14.65
C LEU A 32 -12.47 -16.36 14.29
N ALA A 33 -11.64 -15.73 15.12
CA ALA A 33 -11.06 -14.42 14.80
C ALA A 33 -10.26 -14.46 13.49
N SER A 34 -9.37 -15.44 13.37
CA SER A 34 -8.56 -15.63 12.16
C SER A 34 -9.43 -15.85 10.93
N ALA A 35 -10.42 -16.74 11.01
CA ALA A 35 -11.31 -17.08 9.90
C ALA A 35 -12.10 -15.85 9.42
N LEU A 36 -12.67 -15.06 10.34
CA LEU A 36 -13.40 -13.83 10.02
C LEU A 36 -12.50 -12.81 9.31
N LEU A 37 -11.27 -12.63 9.81
CA LEU A 37 -10.29 -11.72 9.21
C LEU A 37 -9.82 -12.22 7.84
N ILE A 38 -9.56 -13.51 7.66
CA ILE A 38 -9.15 -14.10 6.38
C ILE A 38 -10.27 -14.00 5.34
N VAL A 39 -11.47 -14.42 5.68
CA VAL A 39 -12.63 -14.43 4.74
C VAL A 39 -13.05 -13.00 4.38
N GLY A 40 -12.91 -12.06 5.30
CA GLY A 40 -13.15 -10.63 5.04
C GLY A 40 -12.11 -9.97 4.15
N PHE A 41 -10.90 -10.53 4.03
CA PHE A 41 -9.78 -9.85 3.37
C PHE A 41 -9.94 -9.81 1.84
N PRO A 42 -9.58 -8.68 1.18
CA PRO A 42 -9.69 -8.50 -0.27
C PRO A 42 -8.99 -9.62 -1.05
N ASN A 43 -9.67 -10.12 -2.06
CA ASN A 43 -9.17 -11.15 -2.99
C ASN A 43 -8.70 -12.48 -2.33
N THR A 44 -8.89 -12.63 -1.00
CA THR A 44 -8.82 -13.93 -0.32
C THR A 44 -10.23 -14.50 -0.17
N GLY A 45 -11.09 -13.90 0.66
CA GLY A 45 -12.52 -14.23 0.71
C GLY A 45 -13.41 -13.11 0.17
N SER A 46 -12.95 -11.86 0.25
CA SER A 46 -13.65 -10.64 -0.21
C SER A 46 -15.00 -10.36 0.45
N PHE A 47 -15.34 -11.05 1.54
CA PHE A 47 -16.55 -10.76 2.29
C PHE A 47 -16.27 -9.72 3.39
N THR A 48 -15.99 -8.51 2.95
CA THR A 48 -15.54 -7.37 3.77
C THR A 48 -16.36 -7.15 5.07
N PRO A 49 -17.70 -7.35 5.15
CA PRO A 49 -18.43 -7.19 6.41
C PRO A 49 -17.86 -7.99 7.59
N PHE A 50 -17.18 -9.11 7.35
CA PHE A 50 -16.60 -9.92 8.43
C PHE A 50 -15.46 -9.22 9.19
N VAL A 51 -14.81 -8.21 8.62
CA VAL A 51 -13.80 -7.43 9.34
C VAL A 51 -14.39 -6.70 10.55
N PHE A 52 -15.68 -6.32 10.49
CA PHE A 52 -16.39 -5.69 11.60
C PHE A 52 -16.72 -6.66 12.75
N LEU A 53 -16.47 -7.95 12.56
CA LEU A 53 -16.65 -9.02 13.55
C LEU A 53 -15.30 -9.62 14.00
N GLY A 54 -14.22 -9.41 13.25
CA GLY A 54 -12.96 -10.13 13.40
C GLY A 54 -12.28 -9.95 14.76
N PHE A 55 -12.43 -8.78 15.40
CA PHE A 55 -11.87 -8.53 16.73
C PHE A 55 -12.81 -8.94 17.88
N VAL A 56 -14.08 -9.18 17.64
CA VAL A 56 -15.05 -9.59 18.67
C VAL A 56 -14.62 -10.88 19.39
N PRO A 57 -14.18 -11.95 18.68
CA PRO A 57 -13.68 -13.14 19.37
C PRO A 57 -12.41 -12.87 20.19
N LEU A 58 -11.51 -11.98 19.75
CA LEU A 58 -10.31 -11.59 20.50
C LEU A 58 -10.67 -10.84 21.80
N LEU A 59 -11.67 -9.96 21.74
CA LEU A 59 -12.21 -9.25 22.89
C LEU A 59 -12.87 -10.22 23.87
N GLN A 60 -13.60 -11.21 23.37
CA GLN A 60 -14.20 -12.28 24.19
C GLN A 60 -13.13 -13.17 24.81
N LEU A 61 -12.11 -13.54 24.04
CA LEU A 61 -10.95 -14.29 24.53
C LEU A 61 -10.27 -13.57 25.70
N ARG A 62 -10.03 -12.25 25.53
CA ARG A 62 -9.49 -11.41 26.59
C ARG A 62 -10.39 -11.44 27.85
N LYS A 63 -11.70 -11.31 27.68
CA LYS A 63 -12.66 -11.32 28.80
C LYS A 63 -12.56 -12.62 29.59
N ILE A 64 -12.68 -13.78 28.96
CA ILE A 64 -12.63 -15.08 29.63
C ILE A 64 -11.26 -15.37 30.29
N MET A 65 -10.15 -14.87 29.71
CA MET A 65 -8.82 -15.01 30.30
C MET A 65 -8.66 -14.20 31.57
N ILE A 66 -9.20 -12.97 31.61
CA ILE A 66 -9.16 -12.10 32.79
C ILE A 66 -10.07 -12.65 33.89
N GLU A 67 -11.30 -13.02 33.56
CA GLU A 67 -12.26 -13.61 34.50
C GLU A 67 -11.75 -14.93 35.06
N GLY A 68 -11.06 -15.75 34.27
CA GLY A 68 -10.40 -16.98 34.69
C GLY A 68 -9.07 -16.78 35.39
N GLY A 69 -8.67 -15.56 35.76
CA GLY A 69 -7.44 -15.26 36.49
C GLY A 69 -6.14 -15.62 35.77
N LYS A 70 -6.15 -15.78 34.43
CA LYS A 70 -4.98 -16.24 33.67
C LYS A 70 -3.92 -15.17 33.57
N LYS A 71 -2.65 -15.61 33.50
CA LYS A 71 -1.51 -14.71 33.28
C LYS A 71 -1.62 -14.00 31.89
N PRO A 72 -1.19 -12.73 31.76
CA PRO A 72 -1.22 -12.00 30.49
C PRO A 72 -0.52 -12.73 29.35
N PHE A 73 0.53 -13.49 29.64
CA PHE A 73 1.26 -14.29 28.65
C PHE A 73 0.39 -15.35 27.94
N ILE A 74 -0.58 -15.93 28.65
CA ILE A 74 -1.52 -16.91 28.04
C ILE A 74 -2.42 -16.22 27.01
N LEU A 75 -2.91 -15.01 27.33
CA LEU A 75 -3.66 -14.20 26.36
C LEU A 75 -2.80 -13.86 25.15
N PHE A 76 -1.54 -13.44 25.38
CA PHE A 76 -0.60 -13.16 24.31
C PHE A 76 -0.41 -14.34 23.36
N LEU A 77 -0.22 -15.56 23.87
CA LEU A 77 -0.05 -16.76 23.04
C LEU A 77 -1.27 -17.03 22.14
N TRP A 78 -2.48 -16.88 22.66
CA TRP A 78 -3.70 -17.10 21.90
C TRP A 78 -3.95 -15.99 20.87
N THR A 79 -3.65 -14.74 21.19
CA THR A 79 -3.74 -13.64 20.22
C THR A 79 -2.65 -13.76 19.16
N TYR A 80 -1.44 -14.23 19.53
CA TYR A 80 -0.38 -14.52 18.57
C TYR A 80 -0.80 -15.61 17.58
N LEU A 81 -1.39 -16.69 18.06
CA LEU A 81 -1.94 -17.73 17.19
C LEU A 81 -2.99 -17.16 16.22
N SER A 82 -3.91 -16.32 16.73
CA SER A 82 -4.93 -15.70 15.90
C SER A 82 -4.33 -14.83 14.80
N PHE A 83 -3.39 -13.96 15.14
CA PHE A 83 -2.77 -13.07 14.16
C PHE A 83 -1.81 -13.82 13.23
N LEU A 84 -1.13 -14.86 13.69
CA LEU A 84 -0.29 -15.72 12.86
C LEU A 84 -1.13 -16.41 11.77
N LEU A 85 -2.25 -17.03 12.16
CA LEU A 85 -3.16 -17.66 11.21
C LEU A 85 -3.76 -16.65 10.22
N TRP A 86 -4.11 -15.45 10.68
CA TRP A 86 -4.56 -14.39 9.81
C TRP A 86 -3.49 -13.98 8.80
N ASN A 87 -2.24 -13.74 9.24
CA ASN A 87 -1.12 -13.42 8.35
C ASN A 87 -0.92 -14.52 7.30
N ILE A 88 -0.80 -15.77 7.72
CA ILE A 88 -0.62 -16.91 6.80
C ILE A 88 -1.80 -17.01 5.83
N GLY A 89 -3.03 -17.02 6.32
CA GLY A 89 -4.22 -17.23 5.49
C GLY A 89 -4.46 -16.14 4.44
N THR A 90 -3.98 -14.91 4.69
CA THR A 90 -4.15 -13.79 3.75
C THR A 90 -2.97 -13.55 2.84
N THR A 91 -1.75 -13.90 3.28
CA THR A 91 -0.52 -13.53 2.55
C THR A 91 0.44 -14.72 2.30
N TRP A 92 -0.07 -15.97 2.36
CA TRP A 92 0.69 -17.20 2.09
C TRP A 92 1.47 -17.17 0.77
N TRP A 93 0.96 -16.47 -0.22
CA TRP A 93 1.53 -16.32 -1.55
C TRP A 93 2.90 -15.63 -1.57
N VAL A 94 3.28 -14.92 -0.51
CA VAL A 94 4.64 -14.35 -0.36
C VAL A 94 5.70 -15.45 -0.40
N ALA A 95 5.36 -16.67 0.06
CA ALA A 95 6.27 -17.81 0.04
C ALA A 95 6.66 -18.23 -1.37
N ASN A 96 5.87 -17.91 -2.40
CA ASN A 96 6.24 -18.16 -3.79
C ASN A 96 7.44 -17.31 -4.23
N ALA A 97 7.55 -16.08 -3.73
CA ALA A 97 8.68 -15.20 -4.03
C ALA A 97 9.88 -15.48 -3.11
N SER A 98 9.63 -15.70 -1.81
CA SER A 98 10.67 -15.98 -0.81
C SER A 98 10.06 -16.70 0.39
N PHE A 99 10.42 -17.97 0.59
CA PHE A 99 9.91 -18.74 1.73
C PHE A 99 10.38 -18.16 3.07
N SER A 100 11.67 -17.87 3.20
CA SER A 100 12.24 -17.27 4.43
C SER A 100 11.67 -15.87 4.71
N GLY A 101 11.51 -15.04 3.66
CA GLY A 101 10.85 -13.73 3.76
C GLY A 101 9.40 -13.85 4.22
N ALA A 102 8.66 -14.85 3.72
CA ALA A 102 7.29 -15.13 4.14
C ALA A 102 7.21 -15.51 5.61
N VAL A 103 8.04 -16.45 6.07
CA VAL A 103 8.09 -16.87 7.49
C VAL A 103 8.39 -15.68 8.39
N LEU A 104 9.36 -14.84 8.03
CA LEU A 104 9.69 -13.62 8.77
C LEU A 104 8.50 -12.66 8.81
N ALA A 105 7.87 -12.38 7.66
CA ALA A 105 6.72 -11.49 7.57
C ALA A 105 5.56 -11.98 8.44
N PHE A 106 5.21 -13.27 8.38
CA PHE A 106 4.08 -13.81 9.14
C PHE A 106 4.33 -13.80 10.64
N THR A 107 5.52 -14.25 11.07
CA THR A 107 5.83 -14.40 12.50
C THR A 107 6.06 -13.05 13.17
N VAL A 108 6.83 -12.16 12.56
CA VAL A 108 7.14 -10.84 13.14
C VAL A 108 5.90 -9.94 13.15
N ASN A 109 5.13 -9.90 12.05
CA ASN A 109 3.93 -9.08 12.02
C ASN A 109 2.88 -9.56 13.05
N ALA A 110 2.67 -10.88 13.16
CA ALA A 110 1.79 -11.45 14.18
C ALA A 110 2.27 -11.14 15.61
N LEU A 111 3.59 -11.19 15.85
CA LEU A 111 4.21 -10.81 17.12
C LEU A 111 3.88 -9.35 17.47
N LEU A 112 4.12 -8.43 16.55
CA LEU A 112 3.87 -7.01 16.76
C LEU A 112 2.39 -6.72 17.03
N MET A 113 1.48 -7.29 16.24
CA MET A 113 0.03 -7.16 16.44
C MET A 113 -0.39 -7.67 17.82
N SER A 114 0.19 -8.79 18.28
CA SER A 114 -0.11 -9.38 19.58
C SER A 114 0.42 -8.55 20.74
N LEU A 115 1.61 -7.96 20.57
CA LEU A 115 2.18 -7.01 21.53
C LEU A 115 1.30 -5.77 21.67
N VAL A 116 0.80 -5.24 20.57
CA VAL A 116 -0.11 -4.07 20.55
C VAL A 116 -1.42 -4.38 21.27
N PHE A 117 -2.06 -5.50 20.94
CA PHE A 117 -3.30 -5.93 21.61
C PHE A 117 -3.06 -6.24 23.10
N GLY A 118 -1.93 -6.89 23.43
CA GLY A 118 -1.51 -7.18 24.81
C GLY A 118 -1.26 -5.90 25.61
N THR A 119 -0.58 -4.91 25.03
CA THR A 119 -0.31 -3.60 25.64
C THR A 119 -1.62 -2.88 25.96
N TRP A 120 -2.55 -2.79 25.00
CA TRP A 120 -3.87 -2.26 25.26
C TRP A 120 -4.59 -3.02 26.38
N SER A 121 -4.58 -4.36 26.36
CA SER A 121 -5.22 -5.19 27.38
C SER A 121 -4.64 -4.95 28.78
N PHE A 122 -3.32 -4.77 28.88
CA PHE A 122 -2.64 -4.45 30.13
C PHE A 122 -3.05 -3.07 30.66
N ILE A 123 -3.02 -2.04 29.80
CA ILE A 123 -3.43 -0.67 30.16
C ILE A 123 -4.89 -0.67 30.65
N HIS A 124 -5.80 -1.29 29.88
CA HIS A 124 -7.21 -1.33 30.24
C HIS A 124 -7.46 -2.08 31.55
N ARG A 125 -6.69 -3.14 31.85
CA ARG A 125 -6.78 -3.87 33.14
C ARG A 125 -6.30 -3.00 34.32
N LYS A 126 -5.24 -2.22 34.15
CA LYS A 126 -4.66 -1.38 35.21
C LYS A 126 -5.46 -0.11 35.47
N VAL A 127 -5.90 0.53 34.42
CA VAL A 127 -6.65 1.81 34.51
C VAL A 127 -8.12 1.57 34.84
N ALA A 128 -8.69 0.45 34.40
CA ALA A 128 -10.07 -0.01 34.66
C ALA A 128 -11.16 1.07 34.44
N SER A 129 -10.90 2.06 33.57
CA SER A 129 -11.81 3.13 33.23
C SER A 129 -12.58 2.83 31.93
N LYS A 130 -13.77 3.44 31.76
CA LYS A 130 -14.53 3.34 30.51
C LYS A 130 -13.73 3.91 29.32
N ILE A 131 -12.90 4.91 29.54
CA ILE A 131 -12.07 5.55 28.51
C ILE A 131 -10.99 4.60 28.03
N SER A 132 -10.35 3.84 28.95
CA SER A 132 -9.27 2.92 28.60
C SER A 132 -9.70 1.76 27.70
N TYR A 133 -11.00 1.44 27.65
CA TYR A 133 -11.54 0.47 26.70
C TYR A 133 -11.37 0.93 25.24
N TRP A 134 -11.61 2.18 24.97
CA TRP A 134 -11.53 2.77 23.63
C TRP A 134 -10.09 3.05 23.16
N LEU A 135 -9.11 2.92 24.07
CA LEU A 135 -7.69 3.12 23.73
C LEU A 135 -7.15 2.07 22.74
N LEU A 136 -7.87 0.98 22.49
CA LEU A 136 -7.49 0.05 21.43
C LEU A 136 -7.38 0.77 20.08
N ILE A 137 -8.29 1.70 19.79
CA ILE A 137 -8.28 2.45 18.52
C ILE A 137 -6.98 3.25 18.36
N PRO A 138 -6.67 4.24 19.21
CA PRO A 138 -5.48 5.05 19.01
C PRO A 138 -4.17 4.26 19.14
N ILE A 139 -4.10 3.24 19.97
CA ILE A 139 -2.91 2.38 20.10
C ILE A 139 -2.68 1.60 18.80
N TRP A 140 -3.73 1.04 18.20
CA TRP A 140 -3.63 0.31 16.93
C TRP A 140 -3.27 1.24 15.76
N LEU A 141 -3.88 2.43 15.69
CA LEU A 141 -3.54 3.41 14.65
C LEU A 141 -2.07 3.86 14.73
N LEU A 142 -1.55 4.06 15.94
CA LEU A 142 -0.13 4.38 16.12
C LEU A 142 0.79 3.21 15.74
N PHE A 143 0.37 1.99 15.99
CA PHE A 143 1.08 0.81 15.50
C PHE A 143 1.14 0.80 13.97
N GLU A 144 0.01 0.90 13.27
CA GLU A 144 0.00 0.92 11.80
C GLU A 144 0.83 2.08 11.25
N PHE A 145 0.70 3.29 11.85
CA PHE A 145 1.48 4.45 11.48
C PHE A 145 2.99 4.24 11.64
N GLY A 146 3.44 3.69 12.76
CA GLY A 146 4.85 3.38 13.02
C GLY A 146 5.36 2.26 12.13
N HIS A 147 4.53 1.22 11.97
CA HIS A 147 4.87 0.03 11.18
C HIS A 147 5.12 0.32 9.69
N HIS A 148 4.59 1.41 9.15
CA HIS A 148 4.87 1.86 7.79
C HIS A 148 6.19 2.64 7.62
N ARG A 149 7.00 2.85 8.71
CA ARG A 149 8.11 3.83 8.73
C ARG A 149 9.45 3.28 9.23
N TRP A 150 9.63 1.97 9.26
CA TRP A 150 10.86 1.30 9.68
C TRP A 150 11.25 0.17 8.71
N ASP A 151 12.39 -0.46 8.92
CA ASP A 151 12.96 -1.44 7.99
C ASP A 151 12.13 -2.72 7.83
N LEU A 152 11.38 -3.13 8.87
CA LEU A 152 10.45 -4.28 8.80
C LEU A 152 9.03 -3.84 8.44
N SER A 153 8.86 -2.77 7.67
CA SER A 153 7.54 -2.27 7.30
C SER A 153 6.76 -3.29 6.46
N TRP A 154 5.53 -3.59 6.91
CA TRP A 154 4.61 -4.50 6.23
C TRP A 154 3.19 -3.93 6.23
N PRO A 155 2.88 -2.94 5.36
CA PRO A 155 1.59 -2.24 5.35
C PRO A 155 0.44 -3.07 4.77
N TRP A 156 0.69 -4.31 4.35
CA TRP A 156 -0.27 -5.16 3.63
C TRP A 156 -1.54 -5.40 4.42
N LEU A 157 -1.41 -5.74 5.70
CA LEU A 157 -2.52 -6.09 6.60
C LEU A 157 -3.07 -4.90 7.40
N THR A 158 -2.83 -3.66 6.98
CA THR A 158 -3.52 -2.48 7.49
C THR A 158 -5.04 -2.69 7.39
N LEU A 159 -5.77 -2.52 8.50
CA LEU A 159 -7.21 -2.79 8.53
C LEU A 159 -8.01 -1.98 7.51
N GLY A 160 -7.58 -0.76 7.21
CA GLY A 160 -8.21 0.06 6.16
C GLY A 160 -8.09 -0.51 4.75
N ASN A 161 -7.17 -1.43 4.49
CA ASN A 161 -7.03 -2.06 3.18
C ASN A 161 -8.18 -3.04 2.84
N TYR A 162 -8.95 -3.49 3.83
CA TYR A 162 -10.14 -4.33 3.62
C TYR A 162 -11.13 -3.74 2.61
N PHE A 163 -11.19 -2.41 2.52
CA PHE A 163 -12.16 -1.71 1.67
C PHE A 163 -11.70 -1.51 0.22
N SER A 164 -10.52 -2.01 -0.16
CA SER A 164 -9.96 -1.83 -1.49
C SER A 164 -10.81 -2.43 -2.63
N VAL A 165 -11.63 -3.45 -2.33
CA VAL A 165 -12.59 -4.02 -3.28
C VAL A 165 -13.96 -3.34 -3.24
N HIS A 166 -14.30 -2.64 -2.16
CA HIS A 166 -15.55 -1.90 -1.95
C HIS A 166 -15.31 -0.39 -1.83
N THR A 167 -14.68 0.18 -2.86
CA THR A 167 -14.28 1.60 -2.90
C THR A 167 -15.46 2.57 -2.70
N GLY A 168 -16.68 2.17 -3.05
CA GLY A 168 -17.89 2.95 -2.79
C GLY A 168 -18.22 3.14 -1.30
N TRP A 169 -17.57 2.43 -0.38
CA TRP A 169 -17.80 2.59 1.07
C TRP A 169 -16.83 3.58 1.70
N VAL A 170 -15.74 3.95 1.03
CA VAL A 170 -14.60 4.67 1.62
C VAL A 170 -14.13 5.88 0.82
N GLN A 171 -15.03 6.56 0.13
CA GLN A 171 -14.68 7.78 -0.61
C GLN A 171 -14.12 8.88 0.31
N TRP A 172 -14.47 8.86 1.59
CA TRP A 172 -13.95 9.75 2.64
C TRP A 172 -12.47 9.47 3.02
N TYR A 173 -11.81 8.46 2.42
CA TYR A 173 -10.36 8.30 2.51
C TYR A 173 -9.60 9.51 1.93
N GLU A 174 -10.24 10.32 1.09
CA GLU A 174 -9.68 11.63 0.70
C GLU A 174 -9.43 12.58 1.89
N TRP A 175 -10.01 12.27 3.08
CA TRP A 175 -9.81 13.02 4.31
C TRP A 175 -8.87 12.32 5.29
N THR A 176 -8.93 11.02 5.39
CA THR A 176 -8.32 10.25 6.49
C THR A 176 -7.24 9.27 6.05
N GLY A 177 -7.14 8.95 4.76
CA GLY A 177 -6.38 7.79 4.30
C GLY A 177 -6.94 6.48 4.86
N THR A 178 -6.16 5.41 4.73
CA THR A 178 -6.53 4.07 5.23
C THR A 178 -6.63 3.99 6.75
N LEU A 179 -5.93 4.85 7.51
CA LEU A 179 -6.04 4.87 8.97
C LEU A 179 -7.48 5.13 9.45
N GLY A 180 -8.26 5.92 8.70
CA GLY A 180 -9.69 6.10 9.01
C GLY A 180 -10.48 4.80 8.91
N GLY A 181 -10.18 3.96 7.92
CA GLY A 181 -10.78 2.63 7.79
C GLY A 181 -10.43 1.72 8.96
N SER A 182 -9.18 1.74 9.40
CA SER A 182 -8.74 1.00 10.58
C SER A 182 -9.47 1.44 11.85
N ALA A 183 -9.63 2.75 12.03
CA ALA A 183 -10.42 3.30 13.13
C ALA A 183 -11.89 2.84 13.07
N TRP A 184 -12.50 2.85 11.89
CA TRP A 184 -13.88 2.42 11.67
C TRP A 184 -14.08 0.94 12.00
N VAL A 185 -13.19 0.07 11.53
CA VAL A 185 -13.21 -1.37 11.85
C VAL A 185 -13.17 -1.59 13.36
N LEU A 186 -12.21 -1.00 14.05
CA LEU A 186 -12.05 -1.17 15.49
C LEU A 186 -13.23 -0.59 16.27
N LEU A 187 -13.74 0.56 15.86
CA LEU A 187 -14.92 1.20 16.48
C LEU A 187 -16.13 0.26 16.46
N ILE A 188 -16.44 -0.32 15.30
CA ILE A 188 -17.59 -1.23 15.17
C ILE A 188 -17.39 -2.50 16.00
N ASN A 189 -16.18 -3.11 15.97
CA ASN A 189 -15.89 -4.29 16.78
C ASN A 189 -16.06 -4.01 18.29
N LEU A 190 -15.58 -2.87 18.77
CA LEU A 190 -15.71 -2.47 20.18
C LEU A 190 -17.17 -2.22 20.57
N ILE A 191 -17.96 -1.51 19.76
CA ILE A 191 -19.39 -1.28 20.00
C ILE A 191 -20.13 -2.63 20.03
N LEU A 192 -19.89 -3.49 19.04
CA LEU A 192 -20.55 -4.78 18.95
C LEU A 192 -20.24 -5.67 20.15
N PHE A 193 -18.97 -5.72 20.56
CA PHE A 193 -18.59 -6.49 21.75
C PHE A 193 -19.29 -5.97 23.02
N GLN A 194 -19.43 -4.66 23.19
CA GLN A 194 -20.18 -4.10 24.31
C GLN A 194 -21.67 -4.45 24.25
N LEU A 195 -22.30 -4.44 23.07
CA LEU A 195 -23.67 -4.87 22.88
C LEU A 195 -23.89 -6.33 23.33
N LEU A 196 -22.95 -7.20 23.01
CA LEU A 196 -23.04 -8.61 23.34
C LEU A 196 -22.80 -8.93 24.83
N THR A 197 -22.10 -8.04 25.57
CA THR A 197 -21.59 -8.38 26.90
C THR A 197 -22.14 -7.53 28.06
N HIS A 198 -22.66 -6.32 27.82
CA HIS A 198 -22.89 -5.35 28.90
C HIS A 198 -24.33 -4.82 29.03
N TYR A 199 -25.26 -5.15 28.12
CA TYR A 199 -26.58 -4.51 28.14
C TYR A 199 -27.71 -5.47 28.48
N SER A 200 -28.09 -5.46 29.76
CA SER A 200 -29.23 -6.22 30.31
C SER A 200 -30.59 -5.49 30.15
N THR A 201 -30.61 -4.15 30.00
CA THR A 201 -31.87 -3.39 29.86
C THR A 201 -32.18 -3.06 28.41
N VAL A 202 -33.45 -3.24 28.01
CA VAL A 202 -33.90 -3.05 26.61
C VAL A 202 -33.63 -1.62 26.11
N ALA A 203 -33.86 -0.59 26.92
CA ALA A 203 -33.64 0.80 26.54
C ALA A 203 -32.18 1.12 26.21
N LYS A 204 -31.22 0.65 27.04
CA LYS A 204 -29.80 0.83 26.80
C LYS A 204 -29.35 0.05 25.56
N ARG A 205 -29.84 -1.19 25.39
CA ARG A 205 -29.56 -2.02 24.23
C ARG A 205 -29.98 -1.37 22.93
N ASN A 206 -31.21 -0.83 22.87
CA ASN A 206 -31.73 -0.15 21.68
C ASN A 206 -30.87 1.07 21.32
N ARG A 207 -30.50 1.90 22.30
CA ARG A 207 -29.63 3.07 22.06
C ARG A 207 -28.28 2.67 21.43
N PHE A 208 -27.70 1.58 21.91
CA PHE A 208 -26.43 1.07 21.34
C PHE A 208 -26.61 0.45 19.95
N ILE A 209 -27.72 -0.24 19.69
CA ILE A 209 -28.05 -0.75 18.35
C ILE A 209 -28.15 0.41 17.36
N PHE A 210 -28.86 1.48 17.70
CA PHE A 210 -28.94 2.68 16.86
C PHE A 210 -27.58 3.33 16.65
N SER A 211 -26.75 3.42 17.69
CA SER A 211 -25.37 3.93 17.58
C SER A 211 -24.52 3.07 16.66
N MET A 212 -24.64 1.75 16.74
CA MET A 212 -23.93 0.80 15.88
C MET A 212 -24.37 0.93 14.42
N ILE A 213 -25.69 0.98 14.18
CA ILE A 213 -26.24 1.17 12.83
C ILE A 213 -25.76 2.51 12.25
N GLY A 214 -25.82 3.58 13.05
CA GLY A 214 -25.30 4.89 12.64
C GLY A 214 -23.81 4.85 12.34
N ALA A 215 -22.99 4.29 13.21
CA ALA A 215 -21.55 4.18 13.02
C ALA A 215 -21.17 3.29 11.81
N LEU A 216 -21.99 2.30 11.49
CA LEU A 216 -21.79 1.42 10.32
C LEU A 216 -22.22 2.11 9.02
N LEU A 217 -23.42 2.70 8.99
CA LEU A 217 -24.04 3.20 7.76
C LEU A 217 -23.62 4.63 7.41
N LEU A 218 -23.34 5.49 8.40
CA LEU A 218 -23.01 6.90 8.14
C LEU A 218 -21.77 7.07 7.25
N PRO A 219 -20.64 6.37 7.47
CA PRO A 219 -19.50 6.46 6.57
C PRO A 219 -19.81 6.01 5.13
N ILE A 220 -20.67 4.99 4.97
CA ILE A 220 -21.11 4.52 3.65
C ILE A 220 -21.99 5.58 2.98
N LEU A 221 -22.95 6.17 3.69
CA LEU A 221 -23.79 7.24 3.16
C LEU A 221 -22.98 8.47 2.75
N VAL A 222 -22.05 8.90 3.60
CA VAL A 222 -21.11 9.98 3.27
C VAL A 222 -20.31 9.63 2.01
N SER A 223 -19.86 8.39 1.89
CA SER A 223 -19.13 7.90 0.72
C SER A 223 -19.98 7.99 -0.56
N GLN A 224 -21.25 7.58 -0.51
CA GLN A 224 -22.17 7.67 -1.67
C GLN A 224 -22.45 9.13 -2.06
N LEU A 225 -22.63 10.01 -1.07
CA LEU A 225 -22.77 11.45 -1.32
C LEU A 225 -21.53 12.04 -2.00
N LEU A 226 -20.33 11.67 -1.52
CA LEU A 226 -19.07 12.11 -2.13
C LEU A 226 -18.93 11.61 -3.56
N LEU A 227 -19.35 10.37 -3.87
CA LEU A 227 -19.38 9.86 -5.25
C LEU A 227 -20.31 10.69 -6.13
N SER A 228 -21.52 11.01 -5.66
CA SER A 228 -22.50 11.81 -6.40
C SER A 228 -21.97 13.23 -6.68
N PHE A 229 -21.34 13.86 -5.67
CA PHE A 229 -20.76 15.19 -5.81
C PHE A 229 -19.41 15.19 -6.57
N ALA A 230 -18.63 14.13 -6.52
CA ALA A 230 -17.36 14.05 -7.26
C ALA A 230 -17.58 14.03 -8.78
N HIS A 231 -18.69 13.48 -9.25
CA HIS A 231 -19.11 13.62 -10.65
C HIS A 231 -19.55 15.04 -11.01
N LEU A 232 -20.10 15.80 -10.06
CA LEU A 232 -20.57 17.17 -10.27
C LEU A 232 -19.44 18.20 -10.08
N ARG A 233 -18.45 17.89 -9.26
CA ARG A 233 -17.28 18.74 -9.00
C ARG A 233 -16.01 18.06 -9.51
N ALA A 234 -16.00 17.68 -10.75
CA ALA A 234 -14.73 17.74 -11.45
C ALA A 234 -14.27 19.20 -11.27
N ILE A 235 -13.34 19.43 -10.32
CA ILE A 235 -12.64 20.71 -10.19
C ILE A 235 -11.74 20.80 -11.41
N GLU A 236 -12.37 20.83 -12.56
CA GLU A 236 -11.81 20.93 -13.89
C GLU A 236 -11.77 22.41 -14.23
N LYS A 237 -10.87 23.14 -13.59
CA LYS A 237 -10.59 24.48 -14.09
C LYS A 237 -9.99 24.44 -15.50
N PHE A 238 -9.30 23.35 -15.86
CA PHE A 238 -8.79 23.09 -17.22
C PHE A 238 -8.60 21.57 -17.41
N PRO A 239 -9.52 20.87 -18.07
CA PRO A 239 -9.36 19.45 -18.34
C PRO A 239 -8.34 19.24 -19.46
N SER A 240 -7.06 19.24 -19.15
CA SER A 240 -6.10 18.73 -20.13
C SER A 240 -6.16 17.21 -20.13
N HIS A 241 -6.44 16.64 -21.30
CA HIS A 241 -6.40 15.20 -21.53
C HIS A 241 -4.93 14.76 -21.63
N PHE A 242 -4.63 13.59 -21.09
CA PHE A 242 -3.31 12.97 -21.16
C PHE A 242 -3.47 11.54 -21.66
N ASN A 243 -2.87 11.23 -22.80
CA ASN A 243 -3.03 9.95 -23.48
C ASN A 243 -1.82 9.07 -23.21
N VAL A 244 -2.05 7.91 -22.61
CA VAL A 244 -0.99 7.00 -22.22
C VAL A 244 -1.19 5.63 -22.85
N VAL A 245 -0.15 5.09 -23.44
CA VAL A 245 -0.04 3.69 -23.83
C VAL A 245 0.56 2.92 -22.67
N VAL A 246 -0.16 1.95 -22.12
CA VAL A 246 0.30 1.09 -21.04
C VAL A 246 0.70 -0.26 -21.63
N VAL A 247 1.93 -0.69 -21.38
CA VAL A 247 2.53 -1.90 -21.94
C VAL A 247 2.66 -2.99 -20.89
N GLN A 248 2.27 -4.22 -21.22
CA GLN A 248 2.45 -5.45 -20.44
C GLN A 248 3.23 -6.47 -21.28
N PRO A 249 4.57 -6.52 -21.17
CA PRO A 249 5.39 -7.38 -22.03
C PRO A 249 5.29 -8.86 -21.69
N ASN A 250 4.87 -9.20 -20.49
CA ASN A 250 4.69 -10.57 -20.00
C ASN A 250 5.95 -11.44 -20.13
N VAL A 251 7.04 -10.95 -19.59
CA VAL A 251 8.32 -11.69 -19.49
C VAL A 251 8.32 -12.50 -18.20
N ASP A 252 8.53 -13.81 -18.28
CA ASP A 252 8.57 -14.70 -17.11
C ASP A 252 9.74 -14.31 -16.18
N PRO A 253 9.47 -13.92 -14.91
CA PRO A 253 10.52 -13.50 -13.98
C PRO A 253 11.44 -14.64 -13.57
N TYR A 254 11.00 -15.91 -13.66
CA TYR A 254 11.79 -17.07 -13.25
C TYR A 254 12.56 -17.70 -14.40
N ASN A 255 11.96 -17.78 -15.59
CA ASN A 255 12.51 -18.56 -16.69
C ASN A 255 13.05 -17.72 -17.86
N GLU A 256 12.84 -16.38 -17.86
CA GLU A 256 13.30 -15.52 -18.96
C GLU A 256 14.08 -14.29 -18.47
N LYS A 257 13.60 -13.64 -17.41
CA LYS A 257 14.02 -12.27 -17.06
C LYS A 257 15.41 -12.19 -16.44
N PHE A 258 15.77 -13.15 -15.62
CA PHE A 258 17.02 -13.18 -14.85
C PHE A 258 17.86 -14.43 -15.16
N THR A 259 17.69 -14.99 -16.36
CA THR A 259 18.50 -16.11 -16.85
C THR A 259 19.79 -15.61 -17.52
N ALA A 260 20.74 -16.54 -17.77
CA ALA A 260 21.96 -16.23 -18.50
C ALA A 260 21.72 -15.74 -19.94
N GLU A 261 20.55 -16.05 -20.51
CA GLU A 261 20.13 -15.66 -21.86
C GLU A 261 19.31 -14.35 -21.87
N ALA A 262 19.12 -13.72 -20.70
CA ALA A 262 18.42 -12.46 -20.61
C ALA A 262 19.21 -11.35 -21.31
N SER A 263 18.50 -10.47 -22.03
CA SER A 263 19.12 -9.34 -22.73
C SER A 263 18.17 -8.14 -22.68
N ASN A 264 18.73 -6.97 -22.34
CA ASN A 264 17.97 -5.72 -22.36
C ASN A 264 17.50 -5.39 -23.78
N GLU A 265 18.23 -5.79 -24.84
CA GLU A 265 17.85 -5.62 -26.24
C GLU A 265 16.56 -6.38 -26.56
N LYS A 266 16.49 -7.67 -26.24
CA LYS A 266 15.31 -8.52 -26.46
C LYS A 266 14.06 -7.97 -25.77
N PHE A 267 14.22 -7.48 -24.53
CA PHE A 267 13.10 -6.92 -23.77
C PHE A 267 12.68 -5.55 -24.32
N THR A 268 13.63 -4.74 -24.74
CA THR A 268 13.39 -3.47 -25.45
C THR A 268 12.59 -3.70 -26.71
N ASP A 269 12.98 -4.65 -27.57
CA ASP A 269 12.25 -5.01 -28.78
C ASP A 269 10.79 -5.37 -28.48
N THR A 270 10.56 -6.18 -27.44
CA THR A 270 9.21 -6.58 -27.03
C THR A 270 8.37 -5.37 -26.58
N ILE A 271 8.94 -4.49 -25.77
CA ILE A 271 8.26 -3.29 -25.28
C ILE A 271 7.91 -2.37 -26.42
N LEU A 272 8.88 -2.10 -27.30
CA LEU A 272 8.70 -1.20 -28.44
C LEU A 272 7.72 -1.75 -29.47
N ALA A 273 7.75 -3.06 -29.73
CA ALA A 273 6.79 -3.72 -30.63
C ALA A 273 5.35 -3.56 -30.13
N LEU A 274 5.11 -3.77 -28.82
CA LEU A 274 3.80 -3.59 -28.21
C LEU A 274 3.37 -2.11 -28.19
N ALA A 275 4.28 -1.22 -27.84
CA ALA A 275 4.00 0.22 -27.80
C ALA A 275 3.62 0.76 -29.16
N ASN A 276 4.36 0.41 -30.22
CA ASN A 276 4.17 0.91 -31.58
C ASN A 276 2.82 0.51 -32.19
N GLN A 277 2.19 -0.56 -31.71
CA GLN A 277 0.84 -0.94 -32.14
C GLN A 277 -0.23 0.03 -31.63
N HIS A 278 0.07 0.83 -30.60
CA HIS A 278 -0.91 1.67 -29.92
C HIS A 278 -0.53 3.16 -29.88
N VAL A 279 0.74 3.50 -30.16
CA VAL A 279 1.19 4.89 -30.20
C VAL A 279 0.56 5.61 -31.39
N THR A 280 -0.01 6.77 -31.12
CA THR A 280 -0.62 7.67 -32.11
C THR A 280 -0.02 9.08 -31.97
N PRO A 281 -0.29 10.00 -32.90
CA PRO A 281 0.14 11.40 -32.76
C PRO A 281 -0.35 12.09 -31.48
N GLN A 282 -1.41 11.58 -30.85
CA GLN A 282 -1.97 12.12 -29.60
C GLN A 282 -1.37 11.48 -28.34
N THR A 283 -0.52 10.48 -28.47
CA THR A 283 0.09 9.80 -27.32
C THR A 283 1.12 10.71 -26.65
N ASP A 284 0.98 10.91 -25.34
CA ASP A 284 1.87 11.75 -24.53
C ASP A 284 2.93 10.92 -23.80
N LEU A 285 2.57 9.68 -23.39
CA LEU A 285 3.44 8.80 -22.61
C LEU A 285 3.24 7.34 -23.00
N VAL A 286 4.34 6.61 -23.12
CA VAL A 286 4.37 5.15 -23.07
C VAL A 286 4.84 4.75 -21.66
N LEU A 287 4.05 3.92 -20.97
CA LEU A 287 4.33 3.43 -19.62
C LEU A 287 4.66 1.93 -19.69
N ALA A 288 5.88 1.56 -19.35
CA ALA A 288 6.36 0.18 -19.28
C ALA A 288 6.65 -0.23 -17.82
N PRO A 289 6.71 -1.53 -17.49
CA PRO A 289 6.70 -2.00 -16.11
C PRO A 289 8.04 -1.90 -15.38
N GLU A 290 8.04 -2.28 -14.09
CA GLU A 290 9.22 -2.37 -13.21
C GLU A 290 10.26 -3.34 -13.76
N THR A 291 11.54 -2.97 -13.63
CA THR A 291 12.69 -3.76 -14.11
C THR A 291 12.45 -4.38 -15.49
N ALA A 292 11.82 -3.63 -16.38
CA ALA A 292 11.62 -4.05 -17.78
C ALA A 292 12.95 -4.17 -18.53
N LEU A 293 13.96 -3.45 -18.04
CA LEU A 293 15.37 -3.60 -18.38
C LEU A 293 16.07 -4.21 -17.16
N PRO A 294 16.15 -5.56 -17.06
CA PRO A 294 16.58 -6.24 -15.83
C PRO A 294 18.08 -6.28 -15.61
N LEU A 295 18.88 -6.24 -16.67
CA LEU A 295 20.34 -6.25 -16.55
C LEU A 295 20.82 -4.86 -16.19
N SER A 296 21.52 -4.77 -15.05
CA SER A 296 22.02 -3.50 -14.52
C SER A 296 23.02 -2.84 -15.45
N PHE A 297 22.92 -1.54 -15.60
CA PHE A 297 23.82 -0.70 -16.39
C PHE A 297 24.13 0.59 -15.67
N LEU A 298 25.27 1.21 -15.99
CA LEU A 298 25.64 2.52 -15.46
C LEU A 298 24.73 3.61 -16.05
N GLU A 299 24.14 4.45 -15.19
CA GLU A 299 23.19 5.49 -15.61
C GLU A 299 23.79 6.48 -16.60
N GLU A 300 25.07 6.81 -16.41
CA GLU A 300 25.82 7.75 -17.25
C GLU A 300 26.18 7.17 -18.64
N GLU A 301 25.99 5.84 -18.84
CA GLU A 301 26.43 5.15 -20.06
C GLU A 301 25.26 4.60 -20.88
N LEU A 302 24.01 4.97 -20.60
CA LEU A 302 22.83 4.43 -21.30
C LEU A 302 22.95 4.59 -22.83
N ASP A 303 23.50 5.68 -23.31
CA ASP A 303 23.72 5.98 -24.73
C ASP A 303 24.80 5.13 -25.41
N ARG A 304 25.64 4.44 -24.65
CA ARG A 304 26.66 3.50 -25.15
C ARG A 304 26.09 2.10 -25.42
N PHE A 305 24.97 1.74 -24.78
CA PHE A 305 24.34 0.43 -24.98
C PHE A 305 23.38 0.47 -26.18
N GLN A 306 23.34 -0.63 -26.93
CA GLN A 306 22.48 -0.75 -28.12
C GLN A 306 21.00 -0.57 -27.75
N PHE A 307 20.52 -1.19 -26.68
CA PHE A 307 19.13 -1.02 -26.21
C PHE A 307 18.83 0.44 -25.82
N GLY A 308 19.78 1.14 -25.20
CA GLY A 308 19.64 2.55 -24.82
C GLY A 308 19.50 3.45 -26.04
N GLN A 309 20.38 3.27 -27.05
CA GLN A 309 20.30 3.98 -28.33
C GLN A 309 18.96 3.71 -29.04
N GLN A 310 18.53 2.45 -29.05
CA GLN A 310 17.26 2.03 -29.65
C GLN A 310 16.06 2.72 -28.98
N LEU A 311 16.01 2.77 -27.63
CA LEU A 311 14.96 3.47 -26.87
C LEU A 311 14.96 4.96 -27.20
N MET A 312 16.12 5.62 -27.17
CA MET A 312 16.24 7.04 -27.47
C MET A 312 15.84 7.37 -28.90
N GLN A 313 16.27 6.58 -29.88
CA GLN A 313 15.89 6.74 -31.29
C GLN A 313 14.38 6.54 -31.48
N GLN A 314 13.77 5.56 -30.81
CA GLN A 314 12.34 5.32 -30.94
C GLN A 314 11.52 6.46 -30.35
N VAL A 315 11.90 7.00 -29.18
CA VAL A 315 11.25 8.18 -28.59
C VAL A 315 11.33 9.38 -29.53
N GLN A 316 12.44 9.57 -30.26
CA GLN A 316 12.56 10.63 -31.27
C GLN A 316 11.64 10.39 -32.49
N LYS A 317 11.41 9.14 -32.89
CA LYS A 317 10.50 8.80 -34.00
C LYS A 317 9.03 9.03 -33.65
N TRP A 318 8.64 8.84 -32.38
CA TRP A 318 7.27 9.10 -31.97
C TRP A 318 6.91 10.59 -32.09
N PRO A 319 5.69 10.94 -32.50
CA PRO A 319 5.32 12.36 -32.68
C PRO A 319 5.46 13.20 -31.41
N HIS A 320 4.91 12.72 -30.27
CA HIS A 320 4.89 13.45 -29.00
C HIS A 320 5.14 12.57 -27.76
N ALA A 321 5.16 11.24 -27.90
CA ALA A 321 5.25 10.33 -26.77
C ALA A 321 6.63 10.35 -26.11
N ASN A 322 6.63 10.41 -24.78
CA ASN A 322 7.76 10.12 -23.92
C ASN A 322 7.69 8.66 -23.48
N LEU A 323 8.78 8.09 -22.96
CA LEU A 323 8.83 6.74 -22.43
C LEU A 323 9.18 6.76 -20.93
N LEU A 324 8.32 6.15 -20.10
CA LEU A 324 8.61 5.84 -18.70
C LEU A 324 8.72 4.33 -18.55
N VAL A 325 9.90 3.83 -18.22
CA VAL A 325 10.22 2.40 -18.14
C VAL A 325 10.99 2.08 -16.86
N GLY A 326 10.74 0.91 -16.27
CA GLY A 326 11.50 0.42 -15.11
C GLY A 326 12.80 -0.25 -15.53
N ALA A 327 13.86 -0.03 -14.79
CA ALA A 327 15.19 -0.55 -15.08
C ALA A 327 15.94 -0.92 -13.80
N SER A 328 16.84 -1.91 -13.91
CA SER A 328 17.93 -2.09 -12.96
C SER A 328 19.09 -1.19 -13.39
N THR A 329 19.56 -0.32 -12.50
CA THR A 329 20.62 0.65 -12.81
C THR A 329 21.73 0.59 -11.75
N ALA A 330 22.88 1.15 -12.08
CA ALA A 330 24.00 1.31 -11.15
C ALA A 330 24.60 2.71 -11.24
N ARG A 331 25.14 3.18 -10.13
CA ARG A 331 25.92 4.43 -10.06
C ARG A 331 27.27 4.17 -9.40
N LEU A 332 28.28 4.89 -9.86
CA LEU A 332 29.63 4.84 -9.31
C LEU A 332 29.84 5.98 -8.30
N PHE A 333 30.64 5.69 -7.28
CA PHE A 333 31.02 6.63 -6.24
C PHE A 333 32.52 6.52 -5.93
N ASP A 334 33.16 7.64 -5.62
CA ASP A 334 34.57 7.64 -5.22
C ASP A 334 34.74 7.20 -3.75
N ASN A 335 33.70 7.25 -2.95
CA ASN A 335 33.69 6.81 -1.55
C ASN A 335 32.42 6.00 -1.27
N LYS A 336 32.42 5.22 -0.19
CA LYS A 336 31.24 4.53 0.29
C LYS A 336 30.11 5.53 0.59
N ASN A 337 29.01 5.42 -0.17
CA ASN A 337 27.89 6.38 -0.09
C ASN A 337 26.83 5.96 0.95
N SER A 338 26.53 4.65 1.01
CA SER A 338 25.52 4.10 1.92
C SER A 338 25.84 2.66 2.33
N VAL A 339 24.89 2.01 3.04
CA VAL A 339 24.99 0.56 3.36
C VAL A 339 24.82 -0.32 2.13
N ALA A 340 24.27 0.22 1.05
CA ALA A 340 24.11 -0.50 -0.23
C ALA A 340 25.38 -0.47 -1.07
N SER A 341 26.36 0.37 -0.73
CA SER A 341 27.60 0.51 -1.50
C SER A 341 28.45 -0.76 -1.44
N GLN A 342 28.86 -1.23 -2.61
CA GLN A 342 29.76 -2.36 -2.82
C GLN A 342 31.07 -1.82 -3.40
N GLU A 343 32.20 -2.30 -2.87
CA GLU A 343 33.51 -1.91 -3.35
C GLU A 343 33.85 -2.65 -4.64
N ILE A 344 34.36 -1.91 -5.63
CA ILE A 344 34.92 -2.52 -6.85
C ILE A 344 36.35 -2.99 -6.52
N PRO A 345 36.63 -4.30 -6.59
CA PRO A 345 37.93 -4.85 -6.20
C PRO A 345 39.08 -4.11 -6.87
N ASN A 346 40.09 -3.75 -6.09
CA ASN A 346 41.34 -3.10 -6.54
C ASN A 346 41.18 -1.73 -7.25
N SER A 347 40.04 -1.09 -7.18
CA SER A 347 39.81 0.19 -7.84
C SER A 347 39.75 1.39 -6.90
N GLY A 348 39.50 1.16 -5.60
CA GLY A 348 39.22 2.22 -4.62
C GLY A 348 37.86 2.91 -4.86
N ARG A 349 37.06 2.44 -5.79
CA ARG A 349 35.74 2.99 -6.12
C ARG A 349 34.62 2.09 -5.62
N TRP A 350 33.45 2.67 -5.48
CA TRP A 350 32.25 2.01 -5.00
C TRP A 350 31.14 2.09 -6.04
N TYR A 351 30.21 1.14 -6.00
CA TYR A 351 28.99 1.22 -6.79
C TYR A 351 27.77 0.85 -5.95
N GLU A 352 26.62 1.32 -6.36
CA GLU A 352 25.32 0.94 -5.83
C GLU A 352 24.38 0.55 -6.95
N ASN A 353 23.65 -0.54 -6.75
CA ASN A 353 22.58 -0.96 -7.65
C ASN A 353 21.24 -0.38 -7.19
N TYR A 354 20.41 -0.01 -8.15
CA TYR A 354 19.09 0.59 -7.91
C TYR A 354 18.00 -0.12 -8.72
N ASN A 355 16.81 -0.19 -8.13
CA ASN A 355 15.57 -0.39 -8.86
C ASN A 355 15.02 0.99 -9.24
N SER A 356 14.99 1.30 -10.53
CA SER A 356 14.78 2.66 -11.04
C SER A 356 13.59 2.74 -11.98
N SER A 357 12.95 3.90 -12.01
CA SER A 357 12.13 4.35 -13.14
C SER A 357 12.93 5.34 -13.97
N LEU A 358 12.95 5.12 -15.25
CA LEU A 358 13.68 5.87 -16.25
C LEU A 358 12.69 6.59 -17.17
N LEU A 359 12.70 7.92 -17.17
CA LEU A 359 12.02 8.72 -18.19
C LEU A 359 12.99 9.08 -19.32
N ILE A 360 12.64 8.74 -20.55
CA ILE A 360 13.27 9.25 -21.78
C ILE A 360 12.29 10.26 -22.38
N ALA A 361 12.63 11.55 -22.27
CA ALA A 361 11.81 12.63 -22.78
C ALA A 361 12.27 13.05 -24.19
N LYS A 362 11.31 13.40 -25.05
CA LYS A 362 11.58 13.76 -26.44
C LYS A 362 12.45 15.00 -26.61
N GLU A 363 12.33 15.99 -25.70
CA GLU A 363 13.12 17.21 -25.74
C GLU A 363 14.08 17.30 -24.57
N SER A 364 15.34 17.68 -24.86
CA SER A 364 16.32 18.00 -23.83
C SER A 364 15.80 19.13 -22.93
N GLN A 365 15.81 18.92 -21.61
CA GLN A 365 15.55 19.99 -20.65
C GLN A 365 16.73 20.98 -20.56
N HIS A 366 17.91 20.57 -21.03
CA HIS A 366 19.10 21.41 -21.10
C HIS A 366 19.34 21.81 -22.56
N LYS A 367 19.09 23.09 -22.87
CA LYS A 367 19.63 23.73 -24.03
C LYS A 367 21.13 23.94 -23.82
N SER A 368 21.96 23.02 -24.30
CA SER A 368 23.33 23.39 -24.66
C SER A 368 23.23 24.25 -25.93
N PRO A 369 23.77 25.47 -25.94
CA PRO A 369 23.68 26.36 -27.10
C PRO A 369 24.29 25.78 -28.38
N ASP A 370 25.17 24.79 -28.25
CA ASP A 370 26.03 24.29 -29.33
C ASP A 370 25.64 22.89 -29.86
N ALA A 371 24.51 22.31 -29.45
CA ALA A 371 24.15 20.95 -29.88
C ALA A 371 23.19 20.99 -31.10
N GLU A 372 23.73 20.76 -32.29
CA GLU A 372 22.95 20.45 -33.52
C GLU A 372 22.15 19.13 -33.41
N ASN A 373 22.50 18.25 -32.49
CA ASN A 373 21.79 16.99 -32.23
C ASN A 373 20.97 17.07 -30.93
N LYS A 374 19.64 17.08 -31.06
CA LYS A 374 18.70 16.98 -29.94
C LYS A 374 18.75 15.58 -29.31
N THR A 375 19.61 15.40 -28.34
CA THR A 375 19.64 14.16 -27.53
C THR A 375 18.44 14.15 -26.55
N PRO A 376 17.69 13.04 -26.41
CA PRO A 376 16.63 12.91 -25.42
C PRO A 376 17.13 13.20 -24.01
N ALA A 377 16.35 13.94 -23.22
CA ALA A 377 16.66 14.10 -21.80
C ALA A 377 16.29 12.81 -21.05
N VAL A 378 17.23 12.29 -20.29
CA VAL A 378 17.06 11.10 -19.47
C VAL A 378 16.96 11.51 -18.00
N THR A 379 15.95 11.01 -17.29
CA THR A 379 15.74 11.26 -15.86
C THR A 379 15.51 9.96 -15.13
N TYR A 380 16.29 9.72 -14.09
CA TYR A 380 16.18 8.56 -13.22
C TYR A 380 15.48 8.92 -11.90
N VAL A 381 14.61 8.05 -11.42
CA VAL A 381 14.05 8.09 -10.06
C VAL A 381 14.17 6.70 -9.47
N HIS A 382 14.93 6.58 -8.38
CA HIS A 382 15.18 5.32 -7.70
C HIS A 382 14.05 4.98 -6.72
N LYS A 383 13.84 3.69 -6.52
CA LYS A 383 12.87 3.18 -5.54
C LYS A 383 13.27 3.62 -4.13
N SER A 384 12.32 4.18 -3.39
CA SER A 384 12.51 4.65 -2.01
C SER A 384 12.04 3.65 -0.96
N LYS A 385 11.01 2.84 -1.29
CA LYS A 385 10.44 1.84 -0.40
C LYS A 385 10.78 0.45 -0.88
N LEU A 386 11.92 -0.05 -0.42
CA LEU A 386 12.42 -1.38 -0.73
C LEU A 386 11.59 -2.47 -0.03
N VAL A 387 11.54 -3.65 -0.63
CA VAL A 387 10.89 -4.82 -0.05
C VAL A 387 11.80 -5.45 1.01
N PRO A 388 11.38 -5.50 2.29
CA PRO A 388 12.20 -6.10 3.34
C PRO A 388 12.52 -7.57 3.08
N GLY A 389 13.78 -7.94 3.28
CA GLY A 389 14.27 -9.31 3.07
C GLY A 389 14.60 -9.68 1.63
N VAL A 390 14.23 -8.83 0.65
CA VAL A 390 14.51 -9.05 -0.78
C VAL A 390 15.40 -7.96 -1.35
N GLU A 391 14.98 -6.71 -1.23
CA GLU A 391 15.69 -5.52 -1.73
C GLU A 391 16.40 -4.76 -0.59
N LEU A 392 16.00 -4.99 0.65
CA LEU A 392 16.54 -4.39 1.87
C LEU A 392 16.86 -5.49 2.87
N ILE A 393 18.08 -5.54 3.37
CA ILE A 393 18.42 -6.34 4.56
C ILE A 393 18.10 -5.47 5.79
N PRO A 394 17.02 -5.81 6.53
CA PRO A 394 16.59 -4.98 7.65
C PRO A 394 17.70 -4.80 8.68
N PHE A 395 17.84 -3.59 9.21
CA PHE A 395 18.82 -3.20 10.23
C PHE A 395 20.29 -3.36 9.83
N SER A 396 20.62 -3.63 8.57
CA SER A 396 22.02 -3.74 8.11
C SER A 396 22.82 -2.44 8.34
N ALA A 397 22.14 -1.29 8.38
CA ALA A 397 22.76 -0.01 8.75
C ALA A 397 23.28 0.02 10.19
N TYR A 398 22.65 -0.71 11.11
CA TYR A 398 23.02 -0.78 12.54
C TYR A 398 23.85 -2.02 12.85
N PHE A 399 23.63 -3.10 12.12
CA PHE A 399 24.25 -4.41 12.33
C PHE A 399 24.82 -4.94 11.00
N PRO A 400 26.02 -4.50 10.56
CA PRO A 400 26.60 -4.85 9.25
C PRO A 400 26.76 -6.36 9.00
N PHE A 401 26.91 -7.17 10.06
CA PHE A 401 27.01 -8.63 9.95
C PHE A 401 25.75 -9.28 9.36
N LEU A 402 24.59 -8.61 9.44
CA LEU A 402 23.37 -9.10 8.82
C LEU A 402 23.43 -9.14 7.30
N SER A 403 24.31 -8.33 6.70
CA SER A 403 24.54 -8.35 5.24
C SER A 403 25.09 -9.70 4.74
N ALA A 404 25.73 -10.49 5.61
CA ALA A 404 26.18 -11.84 5.29
C ALA A 404 25.04 -12.87 5.18
N ILE A 405 23.82 -12.51 5.61
CA ILE A 405 22.62 -13.36 5.59
C ILE A 405 21.75 -13.03 4.36
N ALA A 406 22.31 -12.35 3.37
CA ALA A 406 21.56 -11.92 2.18
C ALA A 406 20.93 -13.12 1.47
N ILE A 407 19.62 -13.02 1.22
CA ILE A 407 18.88 -14.01 0.44
C ILE A 407 19.09 -13.67 -1.03
N GLU A 408 19.71 -14.57 -1.79
CA GLU A 408 19.79 -14.44 -3.24
C GLU A 408 18.40 -14.68 -3.85
N ASN A 409 17.75 -13.61 -4.31
CA ASN A 409 16.49 -13.70 -5.04
C ASN A 409 16.60 -12.93 -6.36
N GLY A 410 16.62 -13.68 -7.46
CA GLY A 410 16.35 -13.16 -8.80
C GLY A 410 17.14 -11.92 -9.25
N GLY A 411 18.47 -11.96 -9.17
CA GLY A 411 19.36 -10.96 -9.81
C GLY A 411 19.83 -9.81 -8.93
N SER A 412 19.40 -9.71 -7.65
CA SER A 412 19.99 -8.77 -6.69
C SER A 412 20.39 -9.48 -5.40
N SER A 413 21.65 -9.48 -5.06
CA SER A 413 22.17 -9.88 -3.75
C SER A 413 22.47 -8.63 -2.94
N GLY A 414 21.88 -8.52 -1.75
CA GLY A 414 22.17 -7.43 -0.83
C GLY A 414 21.13 -6.29 -0.82
N THR A 415 21.46 -5.22 -0.11
CA THR A 415 20.62 -4.01 -0.04
C THR A 415 20.81 -3.17 -1.30
N LEU A 416 19.71 -2.75 -1.93
CA LEU A 416 19.74 -1.78 -3.03
C LEU A 416 19.90 -0.35 -2.52
N GLY A 417 20.45 0.52 -3.35
CA GLY A 417 20.43 1.96 -3.14
C GLY A 417 19.00 2.53 -3.17
N THR A 418 18.77 3.62 -2.49
CA THR A 418 17.45 4.23 -2.36
C THR A 418 17.44 5.71 -2.69
N GLU A 419 16.32 6.20 -3.18
CA GLU A 419 16.02 7.64 -3.21
C GLU A 419 15.70 8.13 -1.79
N THR A 420 16.07 9.37 -1.48
CA THR A 420 15.83 9.97 -0.15
C THR A 420 14.35 10.20 0.17
N GLY A 421 13.48 10.07 -0.82
CA GLY A 421 12.04 10.22 -0.65
C GLY A 421 11.30 10.27 -1.99
N PRO A 422 9.98 10.45 -1.95
CA PRO A 422 9.16 10.46 -3.15
C PRO A 422 9.55 11.62 -4.09
N LYS A 423 9.71 11.33 -5.36
CA LYS A 423 10.02 12.28 -6.44
C LYS A 423 8.88 12.35 -7.45
N VAL A 424 8.78 13.45 -8.14
CA VAL A 424 7.91 13.65 -9.32
C VAL A 424 8.77 13.93 -10.54
N ILE A 425 8.28 13.55 -11.69
CA ILE A 425 8.93 13.81 -12.97
C ILE A 425 8.05 14.77 -13.78
N ASN A 426 8.67 15.74 -14.44
CA ASN A 426 7.97 16.71 -15.26
C ASN A 426 8.17 16.39 -16.75
N ILE A 427 7.07 16.32 -17.50
CA ILE A 427 7.04 16.15 -18.94
C ILE A 427 6.58 17.47 -19.57
N LYS A 428 7.33 17.96 -20.54
CA LYS A 428 6.90 19.10 -21.37
C LYS A 428 6.00 18.60 -22.49
N ARG A 429 4.86 19.20 -22.63
CA ARG A 429 3.90 18.94 -23.70
C ARG A 429 3.74 20.19 -24.55
N ALA A 430 3.78 20.04 -25.88
CA ALA A 430 3.38 21.11 -26.77
C ALA A 430 1.90 21.47 -26.51
N ALA A 431 1.55 22.74 -26.54
CA ALA A 431 0.16 23.16 -26.39
C ALA A 431 -0.70 22.50 -27.48
N GLN A 432 -1.78 21.81 -27.08
CA GLN A 432 -2.73 21.28 -28.05
C GLN A 432 -3.51 22.47 -28.66
N SER A 433 -3.53 22.55 -29.98
CA SER A 433 -4.39 23.46 -30.73
C SER A 433 -5.86 23.03 -30.57
N GLY A 434 -6.62 23.73 -29.73
CA GLY A 434 -8.05 23.56 -29.56
C GLY A 434 -8.75 24.91 -29.78
N PRO A 435 -10.07 24.95 -30.01
CA PRO A 435 -10.81 26.17 -30.24
C PRO A 435 -10.74 27.20 -29.10
N ASP A 436 -10.33 26.76 -27.89
CA ASP A 436 -10.14 27.63 -26.73
C ASP A 436 -8.66 27.95 -26.41
N ALA A 437 -7.73 27.57 -27.29
CA ALA A 437 -6.30 27.79 -27.09
C ALA A 437 -5.95 29.25 -27.41
N LYS A 438 -6.17 30.16 -26.46
CA LYS A 438 -5.77 31.58 -26.57
C LYS A 438 -4.26 31.80 -26.66
N ASP A 439 -3.44 30.74 -26.50
CA ASP A 439 -1.98 30.85 -26.51
C ASP A 439 -1.34 29.52 -26.92
N ALA A 440 -1.30 29.20 -28.19
CA ALA A 440 -0.66 28.00 -28.77
C ALA A 440 0.88 27.93 -28.50
N SER A 441 1.46 28.98 -27.92
CA SER A 441 2.90 29.11 -27.64
C SER A 441 3.30 28.59 -26.25
N LYS A 442 2.35 28.32 -25.32
CA LYS A 442 2.69 27.88 -23.95
C LYS A 442 2.83 26.38 -23.85
N GLN A 443 4.06 25.90 -23.68
CA GLN A 443 4.34 24.54 -23.28
C GLN A 443 3.68 24.25 -21.91
N GLN A 444 2.91 23.18 -21.83
CA GLN A 444 2.33 22.71 -20.56
C GLN A 444 3.27 21.74 -19.85
N ASN A 445 3.66 22.04 -18.62
CA ASN A 445 4.36 21.09 -17.79
C ASN A 445 3.37 20.14 -17.11
N ILE A 446 3.53 18.83 -17.31
CA ILE A 446 2.74 17.77 -16.70
C ILE A 446 3.63 17.06 -15.69
N SER A 447 3.22 17.06 -14.43
CA SER A 447 3.92 16.37 -13.35
C SER A 447 3.32 14.97 -13.14
N ILE A 448 4.13 13.93 -13.27
CA ILE A 448 3.77 12.53 -13.07
C ILE A 448 4.45 11.97 -11.82
N ALA A 449 3.77 11.09 -11.10
CA ALA A 449 4.33 10.33 -9.99
C ALA A 449 4.78 8.95 -10.50
N PRO A 450 6.08 8.69 -10.68
CA PRO A 450 6.57 7.33 -10.85
C PRO A 450 6.49 6.62 -9.50
N ILE A 451 5.86 5.45 -9.45
CA ILE A 451 5.64 4.65 -8.26
C ILE A 451 6.09 3.23 -8.57
N ILE A 452 7.13 2.77 -7.90
CA ILE A 452 7.72 1.47 -8.20
C ILE A 452 7.16 0.41 -7.25
N CYS A 453 6.27 -0.45 -7.78
CA CYS A 453 5.78 -1.68 -7.15
C CYS A 453 5.28 -1.46 -5.70
N TYR A 454 6.04 -1.95 -4.73
CA TYR A 454 5.75 -1.91 -3.29
C TYR A 454 5.47 -0.51 -2.74
N GLU A 455 6.02 0.55 -3.35
CA GLU A 455 5.74 1.94 -2.97
C GLU A 455 4.26 2.29 -3.04
N SER A 456 3.51 1.66 -3.96
CA SER A 456 2.08 1.91 -4.17
C SER A 456 1.21 1.52 -2.97
N ILE A 457 1.72 0.68 -2.06
CA ILE A 457 0.99 0.26 -0.84
C ILE A 457 1.01 1.38 0.22
N TYR A 458 2.03 2.23 0.20
CA TYR A 458 2.22 3.31 1.18
C TYR A 458 1.45 4.56 0.80
N GLY A 459 0.28 4.79 1.42
CA GLY A 459 -0.53 5.99 1.18
C GLY A 459 0.24 7.30 1.42
N ASP A 460 1.02 7.37 2.50
CA ASP A 460 1.83 8.56 2.83
C ASP A 460 2.92 8.85 1.77
N PHE A 461 3.51 7.82 1.18
CA PHE A 461 4.49 7.97 0.10
C PHE A 461 3.85 8.60 -1.14
N VAL A 462 2.75 8.00 -1.61
CA VAL A 462 2.05 8.45 -2.82
C VAL A 462 1.47 9.85 -2.65
N ARG A 463 0.86 10.17 -1.48
CA ARG A 463 0.33 11.51 -1.24
C ARG A 463 1.41 12.60 -1.28
N ARG A 464 2.64 12.28 -0.85
CA ARG A 464 3.75 13.25 -0.89
C ARG A 464 4.16 13.59 -2.31
N GLN A 465 4.09 12.64 -3.27
CA GLN A 465 4.27 12.95 -4.69
C GLN A 465 3.14 13.86 -5.20
N VAL A 466 1.89 13.60 -4.81
CA VAL A 466 0.77 14.49 -5.17
C VAL A 466 0.90 15.87 -4.53
N LYS A 467 1.40 15.95 -3.31
CA LYS A 467 1.71 17.22 -2.62
C LYS A 467 2.80 18.01 -3.36
N GLN A 468 3.74 17.33 -4.00
CA GLN A 468 4.78 17.93 -4.86
C GLN A 468 4.23 18.34 -6.26
N GLY A 469 2.97 18.07 -6.55
CA GLY A 469 2.32 18.52 -7.78
C GLY A 469 1.96 17.41 -8.77
N ALA A 470 2.17 16.13 -8.47
CA ALA A 470 1.81 15.05 -9.38
C ALA A 470 0.32 15.09 -9.77
N GLN A 471 0.05 15.05 -11.06
CA GLN A 471 -1.28 15.17 -11.65
C GLN A 471 -1.87 13.81 -12.03
N VAL A 472 -1.02 12.79 -12.16
CA VAL A 472 -1.35 11.39 -12.47
C VAL A 472 -0.36 10.46 -11.75
N LEU A 473 -0.82 9.28 -11.35
CA LEU A 473 -0.02 8.25 -10.69
C LEU A 473 0.33 7.16 -11.71
N CYS A 474 1.62 6.89 -11.90
CA CYS A 474 2.13 5.87 -12.81
C CYS A 474 2.80 4.76 -11.99
N ILE A 475 2.14 3.62 -11.85
CA ILE A 475 2.67 2.46 -11.11
C ILE A 475 3.38 1.53 -12.10
N LEU A 476 4.65 1.27 -11.84
CA LEU A 476 5.48 0.29 -12.54
C LEU A 476 5.65 -0.91 -11.61
N THR A 477 5.32 -2.13 -12.05
CA THR A 477 5.35 -3.29 -11.15
C THR A 477 5.68 -4.59 -11.86
N ASN A 478 6.07 -5.60 -11.06
CA ASN A 478 6.26 -6.98 -11.50
C ASN A 478 5.63 -7.94 -10.50
N ASP A 479 4.36 -8.29 -10.72
CA ASP A 479 3.58 -9.16 -9.82
C ASP A 479 3.75 -10.66 -10.12
N GLY A 480 4.54 -11.02 -11.12
CA GLY A 480 4.73 -12.42 -11.54
C GLY A 480 5.37 -13.32 -10.48
N TRP A 481 6.10 -12.71 -9.53
CA TRP A 481 6.72 -13.41 -8.41
C TRP A 481 5.74 -14.21 -7.54
N TRP A 482 4.47 -13.88 -7.57
CA TRP A 482 3.46 -14.50 -6.70
C TRP A 482 2.62 -15.57 -7.40
N GLY A 483 2.78 -15.76 -8.72
CA GLY A 483 1.93 -16.65 -9.51
C GLY A 483 0.48 -16.18 -9.60
N ASP A 484 -0.44 -17.01 -10.12
CA ASP A 484 -1.88 -16.71 -10.13
C ASP A 484 -2.49 -16.92 -8.74
N THR A 485 -2.21 -16.02 -7.83
CA THR A 485 -2.62 -16.06 -6.43
C THR A 485 -3.40 -14.79 -6.05
N PRO A 486 -3.93 -14.71 -4.83
CA PRO A 486 -4.49 -13.46 -4.32
C PRO A 486 -3.52 -12.27 -4.31
N GLY A 487 -2.19 -12.51 -4.28
CA GLY A 487 -1.17 -11.48 -4.12
C GLY A 487 -1.28 -10.34 -5.11
N TYR A 488 -1.22 -10.62 -6.41
CA TYR A 488 -1.31 -9.59 -7.44
C TYR A 488 -2.69 -8.90 -7.47
N LYS A 489 -3.75 -9.66 -7.14
CA LYS A 489 -5.12 -9.13 -7.07
C LYS A 489 -5.27 -8.13 -5.92
N GLN A 490 -4.67 -8.45 -4.75
CA GLN A 490 -4.60 -7.56 -3.59
C GLN A 490 -3.80 -6.30 -3.93
N HIS A 491 -2.61 -6.46 -4.49
CA HIS A 491 -1.74 -5.35 -4.88
C HIS A 491 -2.44 -4.40 -5.86
N PHE A 492 -3.11 -4.95 -6.89
CA PHE A 492 -3.91 -4.15 -7.81
C PHE A 492 -5.05 -3.41 -7.10
N SER A 493 -5.74 -4.09 -6.17
CA SER A 493 -6.88 -3.48 -5.46
C SER A 493 -6.44 -2.32 -4.55
N PHE A 494 -5.26 -2.38 -3.95
CA PHE A 494 -4.74 -1.30 -3.10
C PHE A 494 -4.44 -0.01 -3.89
N ALA A 495 -4.08 -0.12 -5.17
CA ALA A 495 -3.93 1.04 -6.05
C ALA A 495 -5.23 1.87 -6.18
N ARG A 496 -6.40 1.23 -6.02
CA ARG A 496 -7.71 1.92 -6.00
C ARG A 496 -7.86 2.89 -4.82
N LEU A 497 -7.27 2.52 -3.67
CA LEU A 497 -7.25 3.39 -2.48
C LEU A 497 -6.38 4.62 -2.73
N ARG A 498 -5.23 4.47 -3.40
CA ARG A 498 -4.36 5.60 -3.79
C ARG A 498 -5.08 6.59 -4.67
N ALA A 499 -5.92 6.09 -5.60
CA ALA A 499 -6.74 6.94 -6.47
C ALA A 499 -7.72 7.80 -5.65
N ILE A 500 -8.43 7.19 -4.67
CA ILE A 500 -9.42 7.88 -3.81
C ILE A 500 -8.73 8.88 -2.89
N GLU A 501 -7.69 8.47 -2.19
CA GLU A 501 -6.96 9.31 -1.23
C GLU A 501 -6.47 10.61 -1.83
N ASN A 502 -6.05 10.55 -3.09
CA ASN A 502 -5.42 11.68 -3.78
C ASN A 502 -6.29 12.31 -4.87
N ARG A 503 -7.42 11.71 -5.20
CA ARG A 503 -8.28 12.09 -6.34
C ARG A 503 -7.47 12.20 -7.64
N ARG A 504 -6.68 11.14 -7.92
CA ARG A 504 -5.84 11.04 -9.12
C ARG A 504 -6.18 9.79 -9.91
N TRP A 505 -6.03 9.88 -11.23
CA TRP A 505 -5.95 8.70 -12.07
C TRP A 505 -4.72 7.88 -11.71
N VAL A 506 -4.88 6.55 -11.69
CA VAL A 506 -3.78 5.60 -11.59
C VAL A 506 -3.67 4.85 -12.90
N LEU A 507 -2.49 4.88 -13.48
CA LEU A 507 -2.08 4.06 -14.61
C LEU A 507 -1.07 3.05 -14.10
N ARG A 508 -1.33 1.78 -14.33
CA ARG A 508 -0.52 0.68 -13.81
C ARG A 508 -0.02 -0.17 -14.96
N SER A 509 1.29 -0.28 -15.11
CA SER A 509 1.96 -1.20 -16.00
C SER A 509 2.58 -2.32 -15.18
N ALA A 510 2.18 -3.56 -15.45
CA ALA A 510 2.72 -4.77 -14.85
C ALA A 510 3.51 -5.54 -15.91
N ASN A 511 4.63 -6.14 -15.54
CA ASN A 511 5.36 -7.04 -16.45
C ASN A 511 4.53 -8.30 -16.71
N THR A 512 4.45 -9.17 -15.71
CA THR A 512 3.45 -10.23 -15.54
C THR A 512 2.45 -9.73 -14.48
N GLY A 513 1.29 -10.28 -14.35
CA GLY A 513 0.26 -9.75 -13.47
C GLY A 513 -0.85 -9.08 -14.27
N SER A 514 -1.42 -7.97 -13.78
CA SER A 514 -2.45 -7.22 -14.49
C SER A 514 -2.10 -5.75 -14.55
N SER A 515 -2.02 -5.21 -15.76
CA SER A 515 -1.98 -3.77 -16.01
C SER A 515 -3.39 -3.19 -15.97
N GLY A 516 -3.51 -1.87 -15.81
CA GLY A 516 -4.83 -1.26 -15.82
C GLY A 516 -4.85 0.24 -15.60
N SER A 517 -6.06 0.78 -15.65
CA SER A 517 -6.34 2.17 -15.34
C SER A 517 -7.47 2.27 -14.32
N ILE A 518 -7.31 3.18 -13.36
CA ILE A 518 -8.23 3.39 -12.25
C ILE A 518 -8.55 4.88 -12.19
N ASP A 519 -9.83 5.22 -12.16
CA ASP A 519 -10.27 6.60 -12.07
C ASP A 519 -10.12 7.17 -10.63
N PRO A 520 -10.28 8.49 -10.44
CA PRO A 520 -10.14 9.12 -9.12
C PRO A 520 -11.16 8.68 -8.06
N SER A 521 -12.20 7.93 -8.42
CA SER A 521 -13.15 7.31 -7.49
C SER A 521 -12.73 5.89 -7.05
N GLY A 522 -11.62 5.39 -7.60
CA GLY A 522 -11.17 4.02 -7.37
C GLY A 522 -11.86 2.97 -8.25
N LYS A 523 -12.64 3.40 -9.26
CA LYS A 523 -13.25 2.49 -10.24
C LYS A 523 -12.21 2.04 -11.25
N ILE A 524 -12.15 0.73 -11.50
CA ILE A 524 -11.32 0.15 -12.55
C ILE A 524 -11.99 0.46 -13.89
N ILE A 525 -11.27 1.13 -14.79
CA ILE A 525 -11.74 1.48 -16.14
C ILE A 525 -11.24 0.45 -17.15
N LYS A 526 -9.97 0.09 -17.08
CA LYS A 526 -9.37 -1.01 -17.87
C LYS A 526 -8.54 -1.90 -16.97
N LYS A 527 -8.51 -3.19 -17.29
CA LYS A 527 -7.66 -4.19 -16.65
C LYS A 527 -7.31 -5.27 -17.67
N THR A 528 -6.02 -5.59 -17.80
CA THR A 528 -5.56 -6.70 -18.64
C THR A 528 -5.73 -8.03 -17.93
N PRO A 529 -5.84 -9.14 -18.68
CA PRO A 529 -5.71 -10.47 -18.09
C PRO A 529 -4.33 -10.69 -17.46
N TYR A 530 -4.28 -11.62 -16.51
CA TYR A 530 -3.04 -12.06 -15.88
C TYR A 530 -2.23 -12.91 -16.87
N TRP A 531 -0.91 -12.76 -16.88
CA TRP A 531 0.05 -13.58 -17.65
C TRP A 531 -0.18 -13.55 -19.18
N VAL A 532 -0.53 -12.39 -19.74
CA VAL A 532 -0.76 -12.19 -21.19
C VAL A 532 0.04 -10.99 -21.68
N LYS A 533 0.70 -11.12 -22.85
CA LYS A 533 1.25 -9.95 -23.58
C LYS A 533 0.12 -9.04 -24.00
N SER A 534 0.19 -7.77 -23.64
CA SER A 534 -0.87 -6.81 -23.94
C SER A 534 -0.36 -5.37 -23.92
N ALA A 535 -1.04 -4.51 -24.66
CA ALA A 535 -0.92 -3.07 -24.49
C ALA A 535 -2.30 -2.43 -24.71
N PHE A 536 -2.51 -1.26 -24.15
CA PHE A 536 -3.74 -0.48 -24.38
C PHE A 536 -3.51 0.99 -24.21
N THR A 537 -4.33 1.78 -24.89
CA THR A 537 -4.35 3.24 -24.73
C THR A 537 -5.40 3.66 -23.71
N GLN A 538 -5.05 4.59 -22.84
CA GLN A 538 -5.96 5.22 -21.89
C GLN A 538 -5.81 6.75 -21.95
N GLN A 539 -6.93 7.42 -22.18
CA GLN A 539 -7.03 8.85 -21.98
C GLN A 539 -7.44 9.14 -20.54
N VAL A 540 -6.70 9.99 -19.86
CA VAL A 540 -6.99 10.42 -18.49
C VAL A 540 -7.12 11.94 -18.42
N LYS A 541 -7.86 12.43 -17.44
CA LYS A 541 -7.97 13.85 -17.14
C LYS A 541 -6.99 14.21 -16.02
N LEU A 542 -6.07 15.12 -16.28
CA LEU A 542 -5.11 15.60 -15.31
C LEU A 542 -5.80 16.42 -14.21
N ARG A 543 -5.32 16.28 -12.98
CA ARG A 543 -5.87 17.00 -11.82
C ARG A 543 -4.75 17.62 -10.99
N SER A 544 -4.92 18.86 -10.53
CA SER A 544 -3.92 19.59 -9.74
C SER A 544 -4.36 19.88 -8.30
N GLY A 545 -5.66 19.78 -7.97
CA GLY A 545 -6.16 20.04 -6.61
C GLY A 545 -5.62 19.01 -5.60
N GLN A 546 -5.58 19.35 -4.32
CA GLN A 546 -5.14 18.49 -3.23
C GLN A 546 -6.31 18.15 -2.31
N THR A 547 -6.44 16.85 -1.95
CA THR A 547 -7.37 16.38 -0.94
C THR A 547 -6.90 16.80 0.46
N PHE A 548 -7.77 16.68 1.46
CA PHE A 548 -7.38 16.90 2.86
C PHE A 548 -6.26 15.93 3.27
N TYR A 549 -6.38 14.64 2.91
CA TYR A 549 -5.34 13.67 3.16
C TYR A 549 -4.02 14.01 2.45
N THR A 550 -4.07 14.46 1.20
CA THR A 550 -2.85 14.91 0.48
C THR A 550 -2.13 16.02 1.24
N LYS A 551 -2.86 16.98 1.82
CA LYS A 551 -2.29 18.12 2.56
C LYS A 551 -1.72 17.71 3.91
N TYR A 552 -2.50 16.99 4.71
CA TYR A 552 -2.23 16.77 6.15
C TYR A 552 -1.71 15.37 6.47
N GLY A 553 -1.82 14.41 5.54
CA GLY A 553 -1.32 13.03 5.71
C GLY A 553 -2.07 12.25 6.78
N ASP A 554 -1.33 11.44 7.50
CA ASP A 554 -1.83 10.55 8.56
C ASP A 554 -2.14 11.33 9.87
N TRP A 555 -2.90 12.41 9.78
CA TRP A 555 -3.25 13.28 10.91
C TRP A 555 -3.95 12.56 12.07
N LEU A 556 -4.65 11.44 11.77
CA LEU A 556 -5.25 10.58 12.79
C LEU A 556 -4.23 10.00 13.76
N ALA A 557 -2.98 9.80 13.34
CA ALA A 557 -1.91 9.38 14.23
C ALA A 557 -1.60 10.46 15.27
N GLY A 558 -1.55 11.75 14.88
CA GLY A 558 -1.40 12.87 15.80
C GLY A 558 -2.56 12.97 16.81
N LEU A 559 -3.80 12.80 16.34
CA LEU A 559 -4.95 12.72 17.24
C LEU A 559 -4.87 11.52 18.19
N SER A 560 -4.34 10.39 17.73
CA SER A 560 -4.14 9.19 18.56
C SER A 560 -3.16 9.45 19.70
N VAL A 561 -2.04 10.14 19.43
CA VAL A 561 -1.11 10.57 20.47
C VAL A 561 -1.81 11.46 21.48
N SER A 562 -2.52 12.48 21.01
CA SER A 562 -3.25 13.42 21.88
C SER A 562 -4.28 12.71 22.76
N TRP A 563 -5.01 11.77 22.20
CA TRP A 563 -6.00 10.98 22.96
C TRP A 563 -5.36 10.14 24.06
N ILE A 564 -4.24 9.46 23.77
CA ILE A 564 -3.51 8.67 24.76
C ILE A 564 -2.98 9.58 25.90
N LEU A 565 -2.38 10.72 25.56
CA LEU A 565 -1.84 11.67 26.55
C LEU A 565 -2.94 12.23 27.45
N LEU A 566 -4.09 12.63 26.89
CA LEU A 566 -5.25 13.11 27.67
C LEU A 566 -5.80 12.02 28.58
N SER A 567 -5.89 10.78 28.10
CA SER A 567 -6.35 9.63 28.90
C SER A 567 -5.40 9.33 30.05
N PHE A 568 -4.09 9.46 29.84
CA PHE A 568 -3.08 9.30 30.88
C PHE A 568 -3.15 10.44 31.90
N GLY A 569 -3.34 11.68 31.47
CA GLY A 569 -3.53 12.83 32.36
C GLY A 569 -4.77 12.67 33.27
N THR A 570 -5.90 12.22 32.74
CA THR A 570 -7.09 11.94 33.54
C THR A 570 -6.85 10.82 34.56
N PHE A 571 -6.14 9.77 34.18
CA PHE A 571 -5.74 8.71 35.11
C PHE A 571 -4.88 9.21 36.27
N LEU A 572 -3.86 10.03 35.99
CA LEU A 572 -3.01 10.62 37.03
C LEU A 572 -3.79 11.49 38.00
N MET A 573 -4.72 12.30 37.48
CA MET A 573 -5.60 13.15 38.34
C MET A 573 -6.48 12.29 39.26
N ASP A 574 -7.08 11.22 38.74
CA ASP A 574 -7.92 10.31 39.53
C ASP A 574 -7.10 9.54 40.57
N TYR A 575 -5.89 9.14 40.22
CA TYR A 575 -4.94 8.51 41.15
C TYR A 575 -4.56 9.46 42.30
N ALA A 576 -4.20 10.70 41.98
CA ALA A 576 -3.86 11.73 42.97
C ALA A 576 -5.04 12.05 43.92
N LYS A 577 -6.28 12.13 43.39
CA LYS A 577 -7.50 12.32 44.22
C LYS A 577 -7.74 11.15 45.17
N LYS A 578 -7.52 9.90 44.72
CA LYS A 578 -7.68 8.71 45.56
C LYS A 578 -6.60 8.66 46.65
N SER A 579 -5.34 8.98 46.32
CA SER A 579 -4.23 9.03 47.28
C SER A 579 -4.48 10.06 48.40
N ARG A 580 -4.97 11.27 48.05
CA ARG A 580 -5.32 12.28 49.04
C ARG A 580 -6.48 11.88 49.97
N LYS A 581 -7.49 11.15 49.45
CA LYS A 581 -8.59 10.61 50.29
C LYS A 581 -8.18 9.48 51.20
N LEU A 582 -7.07 8.83 50.98
CA LEU A 582 -6.51 7.77 51.86
C LEU A 582 -5.59 8.35 52.92
N GLN A 583 -5.17 9.61 52.80
CA GLN A 583 -4.32 10.34 53.77
C GLN A 583 -5.13 11.27 54.67
N SER A 584 -6.39 11.58 54.33
CA SER A 584 -7.35 12.30 55.14
C SER A 584 -8.26 11.33 55.88
#